data_a4be46490b6412eda7786dc04bb50ab2
#
_entry.id   a4be46490b6412eda7786dc04bb50ab2
#
_cell.length_a   1.000
_cell.length_b   1.000
_cell.length_c   1.000
_cell.angle_alpha   90.00
_cell.angle_beta   90.00
_cell.angle_gamma   90.00
#
_symmetry.space_group_name_H-M   'P 1'
#
loop_
_entity.id
_entity.type
_entity.pdbx_description
1 polymer ?
#
loop_
_entity_poly.entity_id
_entity_poly.type
_entity_poly.pdbx_seq_one_letter_code
_entity_poly.pdbx_strand_id
1 'polypeptide(L)'
;MTYYTYTEGPLGRMLFTADTQALTGVYFIGQKYEAKPRPDWVEEDHIPVFTALRGQLARYFKGELSTFDLPLAPRGTPFQQRVWEALLQIECGATMTYGKLADSIGYSSSVRAVGAAVGRNPITLIIPCHRVIGADGSLTGYAGGLERKRALLLIEKTHTNHGDTKSTEDTEQFKLEFAR
;
A
#
# COMPACT_ATOMS: atom_id res chain seq x y z
N MET A 1 13.99 -18.43 -5.50
CA MET A 1 12.74 -18.84 -6.18
C MET A 1 11.70 -17.81 -5.84
N THR A 2 10.85 -17.40 -6.80
CA THR A 2 9.78 -16.44 -6.56
C THR A 2 8.44 -17.18 -6.66
N TYR A 3 7.66 -17.08 -5.60
CA TYR A 3 6.28 -17.57 -5.55
C TYR A 3 5.32 -16.43 -5.86
N TYR A 4 4.19 -16.74 -6.45
CA TYR A 4 3.13 -15.77 -6.67
C TYR A 4 1.74 -16.39 -6.51
N THR A 5 0.77 -15.55 -6.22
CA THR A 5 -0.66 -15.89 -6.21
C THR A 5 -1.51 -14.67 -6.49
N TYR A 6 -2.76 -14.90 -6.82
CA TYR A 6 -3.76 -13.85 -6.96
C TYR A 6 -4.77 -13.88 -5.82
N THR A 7 -5.27 -12.72 -5.43
CA THR A 7 -6.29 -12.60 -4.39
C THR A 7 -7.28 -11.51 -4.78
N GLU A 8 -8.56 -11.80 -4.64
CA GLU A 8 -9.62 -10.79 -4.78
C GLU A 8 -9.69 -9.94 -3.50
N GLY A 9 -9.91 -8.65 -3.65
CA GLY A 9 -10.06 -7.72 -2.55
C GLY A 9 -11.10 -6.64 -2.84
N PRO A 10 -11.51 -5.86 -1.83
CA PRO A 10 -12.55 -4.83 -1.98
C PRO A 10 -12.22 -3.76 -3.02
N LEU A 11 -10.93 -3.51 -3.26
CA LEU A 11 -10.46 -2.51 -4.24
C LEU A 11 -9.96 -3.15 -5.55
N GLY A 12 -10.30 -4.42 -5.79
CA GLY A 12 -9.96 -5.18 -6.97
C GLY A 12 -8.95 -6.30 -6.72
N ARG A 13 -8.71 -7.07 -7.77
CA ARG A 13 -7.79 -8.21 -7.75
C ARG A 13 -6.36 -7.76 -7.56
N MET A 14 -5.61 -8.50 -6.76
CA MET A 14 -4.21 -8.25 -6.43
C MET A 14 -3.33 -9.44 -6.80
N LEU A 15 -2.10 -9.14 -7.23
CA LEU A 15 -0.99 -10.09 -7.36
C LEU A 15 -0.10 -9.97 -6.13
N PHE A 16 0.17 -11.08 -5.45
CA PHE A 16 1.17 -11.19 -4.41
C PHE A 16 2.39 -11.92 -4.93
N THR A 17 3.57 -11.46 -4.57
CA THR A 17 4.83 -12.15 -4.83
C THR A 17 5.67 -12.25 -3.56
N ALA A 18 6.37 -13.36 -3.38
CA ALA A 18 7.22 -13.61 -2.24
C ALA A 18 8.40 -14.51 -2.62
N ASP A 19 9.43 -14.52 -1.81
CA ASP A 19 10.36 -15.63 -1.72
C ASP A 19 9.91 -16.61 -0.63
N THR A 20 10.78 -17.47 -0.14
CA THR A 20 10.42 -18.45 0.90
C THR A 20 10.15 -17.83 2.27
N GLN A 21 10.53 -16.57 2.51
CA GLN A 21 10.53 -15.95 3.82
C GLN A 21 9.74 -14.65 3.89
N ALA A 22 9.72 -13.84 2.80
CA ALA A 22 9.23 -12.47 2.84
C ALA A 22 8.44 -12.08 1.59
N LEU A 23 7.56 -11.11 1.73
CA LEU A 23 6.87 -10.47 0.61
C LEU A 23 7.86 -9.66 -0.23
N THR A 24 7.84 -9.86 -1.52
CA THR A 24 8.64 -9.11 -2.49
C THR A 24 7.77 -8.18 -3.34
N GLY A 25 6.45 -8.42 -3.38
CA GLY A 25 5.52 -7.57 -4.10
C GLY A 25 4.05 -7.77 -3.70
N VAL A 26 3.30 -6.69 -3.75
CA VAL A 26 1.83 -6.64 -3.67
C VAL A 26 1.38 -5.59 -4.67
N TYR A 27 0.59 -5.98 -5.64
CA TYR A 27 0.18 -5.10 -6.74
C TYR A 27 -1.32 -5.23 -6.98
N PHE A 28 -2.01 -4.14 -7.21
CA PHE A 28 -3.33 -4.20 -7.83
C PHE A 28 -3.18 -4.54 -9.31
N ILE A 29 -3.99 -5.45 -9.82
CA ILE A 29 -3.97 -5.79 -11.24
C ILE A 29 -4.32 -4.54 -12.06
N GLY A 30 -3.50 -4.28 -13.09
CA GLY A 30 -3.62 -3.11 -13.95
C GLY A 30 -2.96 -1.83 -13.41
N GLN A 31 -2.33 -1.87 -12.23
CA GLN A 31 -1.61 -0.70 -11.74
C GLN A 31 -0.33 -0.42 -12.56
N LYS A 32 0.13 0.83 -12.49
CA LYS A 32 1.43 1.19 -13.07
C LYS A 32 2.56 0.43 -12.36
N TYR A 33 3.52 -0.08 -13.12
CA TYR A 33 4.67 -0.88 -12.62
C TYR A 33 4.27 -2.22 -11.96
N GLU A 34 3.10 -2.75 -12.26
CA GLU A 34 2.72 -4.09 -11.86
C GLU A 34 3.75 -5.11 -12.36
N ALA A 35 4.19 -6.00 -11.48
CA ALA A 35 4.97 -7.15 -11.90
C ALA A 35 4.11 -8.12 -12.74
N LYS A 36 4.75 -8.78 -13.69
CA LYS A 36 4.11 -9.86 -14.45
C LYS A 36 4.78 -11.18 -14.08
N PRO A 37 4.02 -12.24 -13.77
CA PRO A 37 4.58 -13.56 -13.56
C PRO A 37 5.47 -13.98 -14.72
N ARG A 38 6.61 -14.57 -14.40
CA ARG A 38 7.60 -15.05 -15.37
C ARG A 38 7.58 -16.58 -15.40
N PRO A 39 8.11 -17.21 -16.45
CA PRO A 39 8.14 -18.68 -16.56
C PRO A 39 8.89 -19.39 -15.42
N ASP A 40 9.83 -18.68 -14.76
CA ASP A 40 10.62 -19.18 -13.63
C ASP A 40 9.96 -18.94 -12.26
N TRP A 41 8.77 -18.33 -12.23
CA TRP A 41 7.98 -18.13 -11.01
C TRP A 41 7.05 -19.30 -10.78
N VAL A 42 6.79 -19.64 -9.53
CA VAL A 42 5.92 -20.73 -9.11
C VAL A 42 4.60 -20.17 -8.58
N GLU A 43 3.50 -20.59 -9.18
CA GLU A 43 2.18 -20.29 -8.64
C GLU A 43 1.92 -21.19 -7.42
N GLU A 44 1.80 -20.58 -6.23
CA GLU A 44 1.60 -21.29 -4.98
C GLU A 44 0.78 -20.42 -4.02
N ASP A 45 -0.38 -20.93 -3.65
CA ASP A 45 -1.38 -20.16 -2.89
C ASP A 45 -1.20 -20.24 -1.37
N HIS A 46 -0.58 -21.31 -0.89
CA HIS A 46 -0.61 -21.67 0.53
C HIS A 46 0.68 -21.40 1.29
N ILE A 47 1.62 -20.63 0.72
CA ILE A 47 2.80 -20.27 1.52
C ILE A 47 2.40 -19.40 2.71
N PRO A 48 3.06 -19.57 3.87
CA PRO A 48 2.65 -18.93 5.13
C PRO A 48 2.50 -17.42 5.04
N VAL A 49 3.41 -16.75 4.32
CA VAL A 49 3.37 -15.28 4.19
C VAL A 49 2.15 -14.79 3.41
N PHE A 50 1.65 -15.53 2.40
CA PHE A 50 0.42 -15.16 1.69
C PHE A 50 -0.81 -15.38 2.55
N THR A 51 -0.84 -16.45 3.33
CA THR A 51 -1.92 -16.71 4.29
C THR A 51 -1.99 -15.60 5.36
N ALA A 52 -0.84 -15.22 5.92
CA ALA A 52 -0.75 -14.11 6.88
C ALA A 52 -1.19 -12.78 6.26
N LEU A 53 -0.74 -12.49 5.03
CA LEU A 53 -1.13 -11.28 4.31
C LEU A 53 -2.64 -11.20 4.09
N ARG A 54 -3.29 -12.28 3.62
CA ARG A 54 -4.75 -12.30 3.42
C ARG A 54 -5.49 -12.03 4.73
N GLY A 55 -5.07 -12.66 5.82
CA GLY A 55 -5.66 -12.45 7.14
C GLY A 55 -5.54 -11.00 7.62
N GLN A 56 -4.37 -10.40 7.43
CA GLN A 56 -4.12 -9.01 7.80
C GLN A 56 -4.86 -8.02 6.89
N LEU A 57 -4.92 -8.25 5.58
CA LEU A 57 -5.71 -7.44 4.65
C LEU A 57 -7.20 -7.47 4.99
N ALA A 58 -7.75 -8.63 5.31
CA ALA A 58 -9.15 -8.76 5.70
C ALA A 58 -9.48 -7.92 6.95
N ARG A 59 -8.59 -7.91 7.94
CA ARG A 59 -8.70 -7.07 9.14
C ARG A 59 -8.51 -5.58 8.83
N TYR A 60 -7.55 -5.23 7.99
CA TYR A 60 -7.31 -3.85 7.57
C TYR A 60 -8.54 -3.24 6.88
N PHE A 61 -9.13 -3.94 5.92
CA PHE A 61 -10.33 -3.46 5.22
C PHE A 61 -11.58 -3.39 6.11
N LYS A 62 -11.60 -4.08 7.26
CA LYS A 62 -12.65 -3.96 8.28
C LYS A 62 -12.40 -2.86 9.30
N GLY A 63 -11.24 -2.18 9.25
CA GLY A 63 -10.86 -1.19 10.25
C GLY A 63 -10.30 -1.77 11.55
N GLU A 64 -9.96 -3.06 11.56
CA GLU A 64 -9.48 -3.80 12.74
C GLU A 64 -7.96 -3.89 12.83
N LEU A 65 -7.22 -3.42 11.81
CA LEU A 65 -5.77 -3.47 11.74
C LEU A 65 -5.22 -2.17 11.15
N SER A 66 -4.38 -1.47 11.90
CA SER A 66 -3.72 -0.22 11.45
C SER A 66 -2.27 -0.42 11.00
N THR A 67 -1.64 -1.52 11.41
CA THR A 67 -0.22 -1.80 11.12
C THR A 67 -0.07 -3.26 10.70
N PHE A 68 0.60 -3.47 9.58
CA PHE A 68 0.91 -4.82 9.09
C PHE A 68 2.16 -5.35 9.77
N ASP A 69 2.11 -6.61 10.22
CA ASP A 69 3.23 -7.36 10.77
C ASP A 69 3.57 -8.52 9.83
N LEU A 70 4.41 -8.22 8.84
CA LEU A 70 4.79 -9.14 7.77
C LEU A 70 6.27 -8.94 7.40
N PRO A 71 7.02 -10.00 7.12
CA PRO A 71 8.37 -9.86 6.60
C PRO A 71 8.33 -9.29 5.18
N LEU A 72 9.03 -8.17 4.96
CA LEU A 72 9.08 -7.45 3.70
C LEU A 72 10.49 -7.48 3.12
N ALA A 73 10.62 -7.78 1.83
CA ALA A 73 11.87 -7.76 1.08
C ALA A 73 11.68 -7.04 -0.27
N PRO A 74 11.33 -5.74 -0.26
CA PRO A 74 11.16 -4.98 -1.50
C PRO A 74 12.49 -4.88 -2.25
N ARG A 75 12.46 -5.19 -3.55
CA ARG A 75 13.65 -5.08 -4.42
C ARG A 75 13.69 -3.74 -5.12
N GLY A 76 14.78 -3.00 -4.93
CA GLY A 76 14.98 -1.69 -5.52
C GLY A 76 16.39 -1.16 -5.30
N THR A 77 16.68 0.03 -5.86
CA THR A 77 17.95 0.71 -5.62
C THR A 77 18.06 1.15 -4.15
N PRO A 78 19.27 1.41 -3.63
CA PRO A 78 19.44 1.91 -2.25
C PRO A 78 18.62 3.19 -1.98
N PHE A 79 18.50 4.08 -2.97
CA PHE A 79 17.65 5.27 -2.88
C PHE A 79 16.16 4.93 -2.73
N GLN A 80 15.65 3.98 -3.56
CA GLN A 80 14.26 3.53 -3.47
C GLN A 80 13.97 2.87 -2.12
N GLN A 81 14.85 1.98 -1.66
CA GLN A 81 14.69 1.33 -0.35
C GLN A 81 14.61 2.37 0.78
N ARG A 82 15.48 3.39 0.76
CA ARG A 82 15.44 4.47 1.75
C ARG A 82 14.11 5.25 1.72
N VAL A 83 13.56 5.50 0.54
CA VAL A 83 12.24 6.13 0.41
C VAL A 83 11.15 5.21 0.97
N TRP A 84 11.16 3.92 0.65
CA TRP A 84 10.15 2.98 1.13
C TRP A 84 10.22 2.73 2.64
N GLU A 85 11.42 2.72 3.24
CA GLU A 85 11.60 2.68 4.70
C GLU A 85 10.98 3.92 5.38
N ALA A 86 11.16 5.10 4.79
CA ALA A 86 10.54 6.33 5.31
C ALA A 86 9.01 6.32 5.17
N LEU A 87 8.46 5.71 4.13
CA LEU A 87 7.00 5.53 3.99
C LEU A 87 6.41 4.71 5.15
N LEU A 88 7.11 3.68 5.63
CA LEU A 88 6.66 2.85 6.75
C LEU A 88 6.54 3.60 8.08
N GLN A 89 7.15 4.81 8.18
CA GLN A 89 7.03 5.66 9.36
C GLN A 89 5.77 6.55 9.36
N ILE A 90 5.02 6.57 8.24
CA ILE A 90 3.77 7.33 8.17
C ILE A 90 2.66 6.49 8.78
N GLU A 91 2.12 6.93 9.91
CA GLU A 91 1.08 6.20 10.64
C GLU A 91 -0.23 6.09 9.84
N CYS A 92 -1.02 5.07 10.16
CA CYS A 92 -2.35 4.87 9.60
C CYS A 92 -3.24 6.08 9.93
N GLY A 93 -3.97 6.57 8.93
CA GLY A 93 -4.81 7.77 9.05
C GLY A 93 -4.06 9.11 8.96
N ALA A 94 -2.72 9.10 8.99
CA ALA A 94 -1.91 10.28 8.75
C ALA A 94 -1.51 10.42 7.28
N THR A 95 -1.18 11.65 6.88
CA THR A 95 -0.64 11.94 5.54
C THR A 95 0.63 12.77 5.64
N MET A 96 1.50 12.65 4.64
CA MET A 96 2.73 13.41 4.53
C MET A 96 2.86 13.98 3.11
N THR A 97 3.39 15.19 2.96
CA THR A 97 3.67 15.73 1.62
C THR A 97 4.95 15.15 1.03
N TYR A 98 5.07 15.11 -0.31
CA TYR A 98 6.30 14.67 -0.98
C TYR A 98 7.52 15.50 -0.53
N GLY A 99 7.33 16.80 -0.28
CA GLY A 99 8.41 17.66 0.23
C GLY A 99 8.88 17.23 1.62
N LYS A 100 7.95 17.05 2.57
CA LYS A 100 8.29 16.58 3.93
C LYS A 100 8.95 15.20 3.92
N LEU A 101 8.49 14.29 3.06
CA LEU A 101 9.11 12.98 2.88
C LEU A 101 10.55 13.13 2.37
N ALA A 102 10.78 14.00 1.37
CA ALA A 102 12.12 14.27 0.84
C ALA A 102 13.04 14.88 1.91
N ASP A 103 12.52 15.82 2.71
CA ASP A 103 13.26 16.43 3.83
C ASP A 103 13.66 15.39 4.89
N SER A 104 12.75 14.50 5.25
CA SER A 104 12.97 13.47 6.29
C SER A 104 14.11 12.50 5.96
N ILE A 105 14.40 12.31 4.68
CA ILE A 105 15.47 11.41 4.20
C ILE A 105 16.71 12.14 3.69
N GLY A 106 16.76 13.47 3.83
CA GLY A 106 17.90 14.31 3.43
C GLY A 106 18.00 14.58 1.92
N TYR A 107 16.87 14.57 1.20
CA TYR A 107 16.79 14.80 -0.25
C TYR A 107 15.86 15.97 -0.63
N SER A 108 15.84 17.04 0.17
CA SER A 108 14.94 18.21 0.01
C SER A 108 14.96 18.83 -1.39
N SER A 109 16.11 18.82 -2.07
CA SER A 109 16.25 19.31 -3.45
C SER A 109 15.77 18.33 -4.52
N SER A 110 15.37 17.11 -4.15
CA SER A 110 15.11 16.02 -5.08
C SER A 110 13.69 15.46 -4.98
N VAL A 111 12.70 16.31 -4.67
CA VAL A 111 11.29 15.91 -4.46
C VAL A 111 10.72 15.11 -5.63
N ARG A 112 11.09 15.41 -6.88
CA ARG A 112 10.64 14.65 -8.06
C ARG A 112 11.19 13.22 -8.06
N ALA A 113 12.46 13.04 -7.69
CA ALA A 113 13.08 11.71 -7.61
C ALA A 113 12.44 10.88 -6.48
N VAL A 114 12.16 11.52 -5.33
CA VAL A 114 11.42 10.90 -4.22
C VAL A 114 10.02 10.48 -4.69
N GLY A 115 9.28 11.34 -5.38
CA GLY A 115 7.98 11.01 -5.96
C GLY A 115 8.03 9.85 -6.94
N ALA A 116 9.06 9.78 -7.79
CA ALA A 116 9.27 8.64 -8.69
C ALA A 116 9.54 7.34 -7.91
N ALA A 117 10.31 7.38 -6.84
CA ALA A 117 10.58 6.22 -5.99
C ALA A 117 9.31 5.77 -5.22
N VAL A 118 8.53 6.72 -4.70
CA VAL A 118 7.19 6.44 -4.10
C VAL A 118 6.29 5.70 -5.08
N GLY A 119 6.22 6.17 -6.34
CA GLY A 119 5.42 5.54 -7.39
C GLY A 119 5.90 4.16 -7.84
N ARG A 120 7.15 3.80 -7.55
CA ARG A 120 7.74 2.48 -7.86
C ARG A 120 7.71 1.50 -6.69
N ASN A 121 6.99 1.83 -5.61
CA ASN A 121 6.79 0.94 -4.48
C ASN A 121 6.27 -0.43 -4.94
N PRO A 122 7.01 -1.53 -4.69
CA PRO A 122 6.59 -2.87 -5.14
C PRO A 122 5.60 -3.54 -4.18
N ILE A 123 5.43 -3.05 -2.95
CA ILE A 123 4.56 -3.66 -1.92
C ILE A 123 3.46 -2.65 -1.57
N THR A 124 2.62 -2.39 -2.57
CA THR A 124 1.50 -1.44 -2.48
C THR A 124 0.62 -1.75 -1.26
N LEU A 125 0.11 -0.74 -0.60
CA LEU A 125 -0.77 -0.77 0.57
C LEU A 125 0.00 -1.06 1.88
N ILE A 126 0.79 -2.11 1.94
CA ILE A 126 1.60 -2.46 3.13
C ILE A 126 2.70 -1.41 3.34
N ILE A 127 3.46 -1.08 2.31
CA ILE A 127 4.30 0.13 2.29
C ILE A 127 3.40 1.29 1.83
N PRO A 128 3.01 2.22 2.72
CA PRO A 128 1.84 3.06 2.53
C PRO A 128 2.08 4.28 1.63
N CYS A 129 2.45 4.05 0.38
CA CYS A 129 2.66 5.13 -0.60
C CYS A 129 1.39 5.96 -0.89
N HIS A 130 0.19 5.43 -0.58
CA HIS A 130 -1.08 6.15 -0.66
C HIS A 130 -1.19 7.29 0.37
N ARG A 131 -0.40 7.29 1.45
CA ARG A 131 -0.37 8.34 2.48
C ARG A 131 0.44 9.59 2.07
N VAL A 132 1.11 9.56 0.91
CA VAL A 132 1.87 10.73 0.42
C VAL A 132 0.99 11.57 -0.52
N ILE A 133 0.88 12.88 -0.23
CA ILE A 133 -0.01 13.83 -0.91
C ILE A 133 0.74 15.02 -1.47
N GLY A 134 0.09 15.81 -2.32
CA GLY A 134 0.62 17.08 -2.83
C GLY A 134 0.83 18.12 -1.72
N ALA A 135 1.64 19.13 -1.99
CA ALA A 135 1.92 20.22 -1.04
C ALA A 135 0.66 21.05 -0.70
N ASP A 136 -0.28 21.11 -1.64
CA ASP A 136 -1.60 21.76 -1.51
C ASP A 136 -2.68 20.84 -0.90
N GLY A 137 -2.30 19.63 -0.46
CA GLY A 137 -3.21 18.61 0.05
C GLY A 137 -3.93 17.78 -1.03
N SER A 138 -3.65 18.03 -2.30
CA SER A 138 -4.29 17.28 -3.41
C SER A 138 -3.81 15.84 -3.47
N LEU A 139 -4.71 14.95 -3.90
CA LEU A 139 -4.36 13.56 -4.19
C LEU A 139 -3.67 13.49 -5.55
N THR A 140 -2.38 13.31 -5.55
CA THR A 140 -1.56 13.18 -6.75
C THR A 140 -0.77 11.88 -6.73
N GLY A 141 -0.48 11.36 -7.92
CA GLY A 141 0.51 10.30 -8.13
C GLY A 141 0.32 9.05 -7.27
N TYR A 142 -0.47 8.09 -7.74
CA TYR A 142 -0.57 6.77 -7.12
C TYR A 142 -0.54 5.69 -8.21
N ALA A 143 0.33 4.70 -8.08
CA ALA A 143 0.46 3.64 -9.08
C ALA A 143 -0.83 2.84 -9.25
N GLY A 144 -1.57 2.64 -8.16
CA GLY A 144 -2.86 1.96 -8.14
C GLY A 144 -4.05 2.79 -8.61
N GLY A 145 -3.84 4.08 -8.99
CA GLY A 145 -4.90 5.00 -9.39
C GLY A 145 -5.49 5.81 -8.23
N LEU A 146 -5.92 7.04 -8.51
CA LEU A 146 -6.39 7.99 -7.49
C LEU A 146 -7.66 7.54 -6.76
N GLU A 147 -8.52 6.78 -7.42
CA GLU A 147 -9.72 6.17 -6.83
C GLU A 147 -9.36 5.28 -5.64
N ARG A 148 -8.43 4.34 -5.87
CA ARG A 148 -7.93 3.45 -4.79
C ARG A 148 -7.21 4.23 -3.69
N LYS A 149 -6.43 5.26 -4.06
CA LYS A 149 -5.78 6.12 -3.07
C LYS A 149 -6.79 6.80 -2.16
N ARG A 150 -7.86 7.37 -2.72
CA ARG A 150 -8.95 7.99 -1.97
C ARG A 150 -9.64 6.98 -1.05
N ALA A 151 -9.96 5.80 -1.58
CA ALA A 151 -10.61 4.74 -0.81
C ALA A 151 -9.75 4.28 0.38
N LEU A 152 -8.45 4.07 0.18
CA LEU A 152 -7.52 3.68 1.25
C LEU A 152 -7.42 4.75 2.35
N LEU A 153 -7.28 6.01 1.97
CA LEU A 153 -7.24 7.12 2.93
C LEU A 153 -8.57 7.27 3.71
N LEU A 154 -9.69 7.00 3.07
CA LEU A 154 -11.00 7.03 3.74
C LEU A 154 -11.13 5.86 4.74
N ILE A 155 -10.76 4.64 4.34
CA ILE A 155 -10.71 3.48 5.24
C ILE A 155 -9.85 3.81 6.47
N GLU A 156 -8.67 4.37 6.29
CA GLU A 156 -7.75 4.66 7.39
C GLU A 156 -8.25 5.75 8.34
N LYS A 157 -9.02 6.71 7.85
CA LYS A 157 -9.69 7.69 8.72
C LYS A 157 -10.69 7.04 9.66
N THR A 158 -11.35 5.96 9.25
CA THR A 158 -12.26 5.23 10.12
C THR A 158 -11.54 4.46 11.22
N HIS A 159 -10.29 4.00 10.98
CA HIS A 159 -9.47 3.34 12.01
C HIS A 159 -9.13 4.25 13.18
N THR A 160 -8.92 5.54 12.92
CA THR A 160 -8.56 6.52 13.95
C THR A 160 -9.76 7.02 14.75
N ASN A 161 -10.96 6.89 14.21
CA ASN A 161 -12.21 7.39 14.83
C ASN A 161 -12.88 6.39 15.78
N HIS A 162 -12.33 5.21 16.02
CA HIS A 162 -12.88 4.24 16.99
C HIS A 162 -12.75 4.70 18.47
N GLY A 163 -12.15 5.87 18.71
CA GLY A 163 -12.10 6.52 20.03
C GLY A 163 -13.15 7.62 20.25
N ASP A 164 -13.77 8.13 19.18
CA ASP A 164 -14.82 9.15 19.24
C ASP A 164 -16.04 8.73 18.42
N THR A 165 -17.16 8.60 19.09
CA THR A 165 -18.47 8.29 18.51
C THR A 165 -18.88 9.35 17.48
N LYS A 166 -18.56 9.14 16.19
CA LYS A 166 -19.28 9.69 15.02
C LYS A 166 -18.65 9.23 13.71
N SER A 167 -19.29 8.30 13.02
CA SER A 167 -19.49 8.26 11.57
C SER A 167 -19.87 6.86 11.08
N THR A 168 -21.08 6.43 11.41
CA THR A 168 -21.75 5.31 10.72
C THR A 168 -22.02 5.64 9.24
N GLU A 169 -22.16 6.93 8.91
CA GLU A 169 -22.51 7.38 7.56
C GLU A 169 -21.38 7.20 6.53
N ASP A 170 -20.13 7.50 6.89
CA ASP A 170 -18.98 7.37 5.97
C ASP A 170 -18.65 5.90 5.64
N THR A 171 -18.88 5.00 6.58
CA THR A 171 -18.64 3.56 6.38
C THR A 171 -19.72 2.91 5.52
N GLU A 172 -20.97 3.37 5.62
CA GLU A 172 -22.08 2.90 4.77
C GLU A 172 -21.94 3.44 3.36
N GLN A 173 -21.51 4.69 3.18
CA GLN A 173 -21.27 5.28 1.87
C GLN A 173 -20.16 4.56 1.11
N PHE A 174 -19.06 4.17 1.80
CA PHE A 174 -18.01 3.34 1.23
C PHE A 174 -18.52 1.97 0.76
N LYS A 175 -19.36 1.30 1.56
CA LYS A 175 -19.96 0.01 1.19
C LYS A 175 -20.89 0.12 -0.02
N LEU A 176 -21.56 1.25 -0.20
CA LEU A 176 -22.46 1.50 -1.34
C LEU A 176 -21.72 1.84 -2.64
N GLU A 177 -20.56 2.51 -2.57
CA GLU A 177 -19.78 2.91 -3.75
C GLU A 177 -18.89 1.76 -4.30
N PHE A 178 -18.46 0.81 -3.46
CA PHE A 178 -17.50 -0.25 -3.86
C PHE A 178 -18.06 -1.68 -3.77
N ALA A 179 -19.35 -1.85 -3.49
CA ALA A 179 -20.04 -3.16 -3.45
C ALA A 179 -20.76 -3.52 -4.76
N ARG A 180 -20.43 -2.84 -5.88
CA ARG A 180 -21.00 -3.11 -7.22
C ARG A 180 -19.97 -3.66 -8.18
#